data_63714c40c576c920f43a4727f69568b0
#
_entry.id   63714c40c576c920f43a4727f69568b0
#
_cell.length_a   1.000
_cell.length_b   1.000
_cell.length_c   1.000
_cell.angle_alpha   90.00
_cell.angle_beta   90.00
_cell.angle_gamma   90.00
#
_symmetry.space_group_name_H-M   'P 1'
#
loop_
_entity.id
_entity.type
_entity.pdbx_description
1 polymer ?
#
loop_
_entity_poly.entity_id
_entity_poly.type
_entity_poly.pdbx_seq_one_letter_code
_entity_poly.pdbx_strand_id
1 'polypeptide(L)' 'MLQVGTGDSPSTIPFYESCGFCRHHLVKNFFTDHYDHPIYEDGVQLVDMVYLQREL' A
#
# COMPACT_ATOMS: atom_id res chain seq x y z
N MET A 1 -4.66 -16.76 6.60
CA MET A 1 -4.12 -15.37 6.65
C MET A 1 -4.45 -14.63 5.37
N LEU A 2 -4.90 -13.39 5.49
CA LEU A 2 -5.14 -12.51 4.35
C LEU A 2 -3.99 -11.52 4.22
N GLN A 3 -3.57 -11.28 2.98
CA GLN A 3 -2.60 -10.24 2.67
C GLN A 3 -3.16 -9.33 1.59
N VAL A 4 -2.88 -8.04 1.71
CA VAL A 4 -3.22 -7.06 0.67
C VAL A 4 -1.98 -6.24 0.36
N GLY A 5 -1.80 -5.92 -0.92
CA GLY A 5 -0.77 -4.99 -1.36
C GLY A 5 -1.43 -3.71 -1.80
N THR A 6 -0.97 -2.58 -1.29
CA THR A 6 -1.54 -1.27 -1.62
C THR A 6 -0.45 -0.22 -1.71
N GLY A 7 -0.76 0.88 -2.40
CA GLY A 7 0.11 2.04 -2.37
C GLY A 7 0.19 2.63 -0.97
N ASP A 8 1.23 3.40 -0.72
CA ASP A 8 1.46 4.05 0.57
C ASP A 8 0.63 5.33 0.76
N SER A 9 -0.60 5.29 0.28
CA SER A 9 -1.54 6.41 0.37
C SER A 9 -1.95 6.67 1.82
N PRO A 10 -2.03 7.95 2.24
CA PRO A 10 -2.44 8.27 3.61
C PRO A 10 -3.90 7.94 3.92
N SER A 11 -4.72 7.66 2.89
CA SER A 11 -6.12 7.27 3.11
C SER A 11 -6.28 5.76 3.15
N THR A 12 -5.51 5.02 2.37
CA THR A 12 -5.68 3.58 2.21
C THR A 12 -5.10 2.81 3.40
N ILE A 13 -3.92 3.18 3.87
CA ILE A 13 -3.27 2.48 4.99
C ILE A 13 -4.12 2.54 6.26
N PRO A 14 -4.59 3.72 6.70
CA PRO A 14 -5.46 3.76 7.89
C PRO A 14 -6.75 2.97 7.73
N PHE A 15 -7.30 2.92 6.51
CA PHE A 15 -8.50 2.13 6.25
C PHE A 15 -8.25 0.65 6.55
N TYR A 16 -7.17 0.08 6.02
CA TYR A 16 -6.87 -1.33 6.26
C TYR A 16 -6.50 -1.60 7.72
N GLU A 17 -5.81 -0.67 8.36
CA GLU A 17 -5.49 -0.80 9.77
C GLU A 17 -6.76 -0.83 10.63
N SER A 18 -7.77 -0.04 10.27
CA SER A 18 -9.04 -0.06 10.99
C SER A 18 -9.82 -1.36 10.77
N CYS A 19 -9.50 -2.10 9.71
CA CYS A 19 -10.10 -3.41 9.43
C CYS A 19 -9.32 -4.56 10.10
N GLY A 20 -8.33 -4.25 10.92
CA GLY A 20 -7.56 -5.25 11.64
C GLY A 20 -6.30 -5.72 10.91
N PHE A 21 -5.95 -5.09 9.81
CA PHE A 21 -4.71 -5.41 9.12
C PHE A 21 -3.52 -4.75 9.79
N CYS A 22 -2.36 -5.42 9.76
CA CYS A 22 -1.11 -4.89 10.27
C CYS A 22 -0.10 -4.81 9.14
N ARG A 23 0.76 -3.82 9.18
CA ARG A 23 1.84 -3.70 8.18
C ARG A 23 2.77 -4.88 8.32
N HIS A 24 3.08 -5.52 7.20
CA HIS A 24 3.95 -6.68 7.16
C HIS A 24 5.31 -6.32 6.56
N HIS A 25 5.33 -5.81 5.34
CA HIS A 25 6.57 -5.41 4.69
C HIS A 25 6.30 -4.34 3.64
N LEU A 26 7.39 -3.72 3.18
CA LEU A 26 7.37 -2.63 2.23
C LEU A 26 8.20 -3.02 1.01
N VAL A 27 7.68 -2.74 -0.19
CA VAL A 27 8.45 -2.87 -1.43
C VAL A 27 8.75 -1.45 -1.90
N LYS A 28 10.01 -1.04 -1.75
CA LYS A 28 10.43 0.31 -2.11
C LYS A 28 10.35 0.55 -3.61
N ASN A 29 9.90 1.74 -3.98
CA ASN A 29 9.86 2.20 -5.36
C ASN A 29 9.08 1.28 -6.29
N PHE A 30 8.10 0.54 -5.75
CA PHE A 30 7.32 -0.40 -6.55
C PHE A 30 6.62 0.33 -7.71
N PHE A 31 5.95 1.43 -7.41
CA PHE A 31 5.16 2.14 -8.42
C PHE A 31 6.04 2.96 -9.35
N THR A 32 7.20 3.40 -8.92
CA THR A 32 8.12 4.14 -9.78
C THR A 32 8.94 3.23 -10.67
N ASP A 33 9.23 2.01 -10.23
CA ASP A 33 10.05 1.06 -10.98
C ASP A 33 9.23 0.22 -11.97
N HIS A 34 7.96 -0.05 -11.68
CA HIS A 34 7.13 -0.96 -12.47
C HIS A 34 6.20 -0.26 -13.46
N TYR A 35 6.07 1.06 -13.36
CA TYR A 35 5.21 1.84 -14.24
C TYR A 35 6.02 2.92 -14.93
N ASP A 36 5.68 3.19 -16.19
CA ASP A 36 6.39 4.18 -17.00
C ASP A 36 5.83 5.61 -16.83
N HIS A 37 4.85 5.77 -15.94
CA HIS A 37 4.26 7.07 -15.65
C HIS A 37 3.89 7.13 -14.17
N PRO A 38 3.78 8.35 -13.60
CA PRO A 38 3.39 8.47 -12.19
C PRO A 38 1.98 7.95 -11.94
N ILE A 39 1.82 7.25 -10.82
CA ILE A 39 0.51 6.76 -10.37
C ILE A 39 0.10 7.58 -9.16
N TYR A 40 -1.12 8.12 -9.18
CA TYR A 40 -1.64 8.96 -8.11
C TYR A 40 -2.89 8.35 -7.50
N GLU A 41 -3.05 8.54 -6.20
CA GLU A 41 -4.26 8.19 -5.47
C GLU A 41 -4.54 9.32 -4.47
N ASP A 42 -5.76 9.85 -4.52
CA ASP A 42 -6.17 10.98 -3.67
C ASP A 42 -5.20 12.16 -3.73
N GLY A 43 -4.68 12.45 -4.93
CA GLY A 43 -3.74 13.55 -5.14
C GLY A 43 -2.32 13.29 -4.64
N VAL A 44 -2.02 12.08 -4.17
CA VAL A 44 -0.70 11.69 -3.66
C VAL A 44 -0.06 10.72 -4.63
N GLN A 45 1.18 10.99 -5.02
CA GLN A 45 1.92 10.07 -5.88
C GLN A 45 2.29 8.81 -5.11
N LEU A 46 1.96 7.66 -5.67
CA LEU A 46 2.33 6.38 -5.10
C LEU A 46 3.77 6.04 -5.49
N VAL A 47 4.58 5.70 -4.53
CA VAL A 47 5.99 5.33 -4.74
C VAL A 47 6.23 3.91 -4.28
N ASP A 48 5.96 3.63 -3.02
CA ASP A 48 6.20 2.33 -2.41
C ASP A 48 4.90 1.53 -2.33
N MET A 49 5.04 0.21 -2.32
CA MET A 49 3.91 -0.66 -2.03
C MET A 49 4.03 -1.19 -0.61
N VAL A 50 2.95 -1.10 0.15
CA VAL A 50 2.88 -1.63 1.52
C VAL A 50 2.03 -2.89 1.50
N TYR A 51 2.58 -3.97 2.04
CA TYR A 51 1.84 -5.20 2.24
C TYR A 51 1.36 -5.27 3.68
N LEU A 52 0.07 -5.48 3.85
CA LEU A 52 -0.55 -5.63 5.15
C LEU A 52 -1.12 -7.04 5.26
N GLN A 53 -1.21 -7.55 6.47
CA GLN A 53 -1.76 -8.88 6.71
C GLN A 53 -2.69 -8.88 7.90
N ARG A 54 -3.58 -9.85 7.90
CA ARG A 54 -4.55 -10.06 8.95
C ARG A 54 -4.80 -11.55 9.08
N GLU A 55 -4.89 -12.05 10.31
CA GLU A 55 -5.30 -13.41 10.57
C GLU A 55 -6.82 -13.53 10.51
N LEU A 56 -7.29 -14.64 9.99
CA LEU A 56 -8.71 -14.93 9.86
C LEU A 56 -9.25 -15.65 11.11
#